data_6c825df665508fd2dd474b044e4b76f4
#
_entry.id   6c825df665508fd2dd474b044e4b76f4
#
_cell.length_a   1.000
_cell.length_b   1.000
_cell.length_c   1.000
_cell.angle_alpha   90.00
_cell.angle_beta   90.00
_cell.angle_gamma   90.00
#
_symmetry.space_group_name_H-M   'P 1'
#
loop_
_entity.id
_entity.type
_entity.pdbx_description
1 polymer ?
#
loop_
_entity_poly.entity_id
_entity_poly.type
_entity_poly.pdbx_seq_one_letter_code
_entity_poly.pdbx_strand_id
1 'polypeptide(L)'
;MKKDEALPSDLIIEPLKLKHLSMLRAHNDPKYLGIFQILLCKKWFSSLESNLTNIIPTRNSTCFVAIERNNIIAYILATPINRRGSCWSISEPHFIDNSISYSRYNLLQNLLRKVLHESNINTKSFLISINTNDSQNLSIVRQSGFQPIRIIKYWENKDDSNFNRDNYKNNFVWERLNEENSQQIWRLEQARESINFRSIFDRQWNDIYEKRNSVTGVIKCKDNNVIAGLIPSICPQYDYSIELIRALAWDERLNRSIPQRINNIKKGNHKFYIETTSEDNKLNE
;
A
#
# COMPACT_ATOMS: atom_id res chain seq x y z
N MET A 1 -2.35 -20.03 29.55
CA MET A 1 -3.38 -18.99 29.38
C MET A 1 -2.99 -17.80 30.24
N LYS A 2 -2.37 -16.76 29.67
CA LYS A 2 -2.21 -15.49 30.38
C LYS A 2 -3.56 -14.80 30.35
N LYS A 3 -4.03 -14.36 31.53
CA LYS A 3 -5.25 -13.57 31.70
C LYS A 3 -5.21 -12.42 30.70
N ASP A 4 -6.31 -12.18 29.98
CA ASP A 4 -6.57 -10.95 29.25
C ASP A 4 -6.41 -9.79 30.23
N GLU A 5 -5.25 -9.13 30.21
CA GLU A 5 -5.08 -7.90 30.98
C GLU A 5 -6.03 -6.89 30.35
N ALA A 6 -7.07 -6.53 31.09
CA ALA A 6 -8.00 -5.49 30.73
C ALA A 6 -7.21 -4.23 30.35
N LEU A 7 -7.66 -3.54 29.31
CA LEU A 7 -7.11 -2.23 28.97
C LEU A 7 -7.15 -1.35 30.23
N PRO A 8 -6.08 -0.66 30.57
CA PRO A 8 -6.11 0.32 31.64
C PRO A 8 -7.22 1.33 31.38
N SER A 9 -7.83 1.81 32.43
CA SER A 9 -8.97 2.73 32.40
C SER A 9 -8.72 4.03 31.58
N ASP A 10 -7.48 4.35 31.32
CA ASP A 10 -7.05 5.61 30.71
C ASP A 10 -6.70 5.51 29.21
N LEU A 11 -6.75 4.31 28.61
CA LEU A 11 -6.48 4.12 27.19
C LEU A 11 -7.76 4.20 26.35
N ILE A 12 -7.81 5.19 25.47
CA ILE A 12 -8.94 5.40 24.54
C ILE A 12 -8.46 5.16 23.12
N ILE A 13 -9.19 4.35 22.34
CA ILE A 13 -8.95 4.19 20.90
C ILE A 13 -10.16 4.71 20.14
N GLU A 14 -9.97 5.78 19.37
CA GLU A 14 -11.06 6.40 18.60
C GLU A 14 -10.60 6.84 17.21
N PRO A 15 -11.55 7.05 16.26
CA PRO A 15 -11.23 7.60 14.95
C PRO A 15 -10.60 9.00 15.06
N LEU A 16 -9.66 9.29 14.16
CA LEU A 16 -8.99 10.59 14.09
C LEU A 16 -10.02 11.71 13.88
N LYS A 17 -9.95 12.75 14.73
CA LYS A 17 -10.78 13.95 14.73
C LYS A 17 -9.92 15.22 14.85
N LEU A 18 -10.51 16.39 14.52
CA LEU A 18 -9.80 17.67 14.61
C LEU A 18 -9.22 17.97 15.99
N LYS A 19 -9.91 17.56 17.07
CA LYS A 19 -9.41 17.74 18.46
C LYS A 19 -8.03 17.10 18.68
N HIS A 20 -7.69 16.04 17.94
CA HIS A 20 -6.42 15.34 18.09
C HIS A 20 -5.21 16.13 17.57
N LEU A 21 -5.41 17.14 16.71
CA LEU A 21 -4.32 17.98 16.24
C LEU A 21 -3.68 18.82 17.37
N SER A 22 -4.48 19.24 18.37
CA SER A 22 -3.96 19.94 19.53
C SER A 22 -3.09 19.05 20.42
N MET A 23 -3.45 17.77 20.53
CA MET A 23 -2.70 16.77 21.30
C MET A 23 -1.33 16.48 20.66
N LEU A 24 -1.23 16.48 19.32
CA LEU A 24 0.04 16.31 18.61
C LEU A 24 0.98 17.52 18.72
N ARG A 25 0.43 18.73 18.77
CA ARG A 25 1.25 19.94 18.95
C ARG A 25 2.06 19.91 20.24
N ALA A 26 1.56 19.24 21.27
CA ALA A 26 2.27 19.07 22.53
C ALA A 26 3.54 18.23 22.39
N HIS A 27 3.62 17.35 21.39
CA HIS A 27 4.79 16.49 21.14
C HIS A 27 5.84 17.08 20.17
N ASN A 28 5.61 18.28 19.64
CA ASN A 28 6.54 18.99 18.71
C ASN A 28 7.06 18.17 17.52
N ASP A 29 6.32 17.14 17.05
CA ASP A 29 6.72 16.38 15.87
C ASP A 29 5.94 16.84 14.63
N PRO A 30 6.54 17.69 13.77
CA PRO A 30 5.88 18.26 12.60
C PRO A 30 5.50 17.18 11.56
N LYS A 31 6.18 16.04 11.57
CA LYS A 31 5.93 14.94 10.62
C LYS A 31 4.54 14.35 10.82
N TYR A 32 4.19 13.99 12.05
CA TYR A 32 2.87 13.40 12.34
C TYR A 32 1.75 14.42 12.21
N LEU A 33 2.01 15.68 12.58
CA LEU A 33 1.05 16.76 12.40
C LEU A 33 0.65 16.92 10.93
N GLY A 34 1.62 16.93 10.01
CA GLY A 34 1.37 17.02 8.56
C GLY A 34 0.54 15.84 8.04
N ILE A 35 0.87 14.61 8.43
CA ILE A 35 0.12 13.40 8.05
C ILE A 35 -1.35 13.50 8.51
N PHE A 36 -1.59 13.88 9.76
CA PHE A 36 -2.94 13.97 10.31
C PHE A 36 -3.75 15.10 9.67
N GLN A 37 -3.14 16.24 9.38
CA GLN A 37 -3.78 17.32 8.63
C GLN A 37 -4.23 16.86 7.25
N ILE A 38 -3.37 16.17 6.50
CA ILE A 38 -3.69 15.63 5.17
C ILE A 38 -4.87 14.64 5.26
N LEU A 39 -4.87 13.73 6.24
CA LEU A 39 -5.93 12.76 6.42
C LEU A 39 -7.26 13.42 6.75
N LEU A 40 -7.26 14.42 7.63
CA LEU A 40 -8.46 15.17 7.99
C LEU A 40 -9.00 16.01 6.81
N CYS A 41 -8.11 16.66 6.05
CA CYS A 41 -8.50 17.39 4.84
C CYS A 41 -9.12 16.45 3.81
N LYS A 42 -8.49 15.29 3.53
CA LYS A 42 -9.06 14.30 2.61
C LYS A 42 -10.44 13.83 3.07
N LYS A 43 -10.61 13.55 4.35
CA LYS A 43 -11.91 13.16 4.93
C LYS A 43 -12.95 14.25 4.77
N TRP A 44 -12.59 15.52 4.96
CA TRP A 44 -13.46 16.66 4.81
C TRP A 44 -13.90 16.85 3.34
N PHE A 45 -12.95 16.85 2.40
CA PHE A 45 -13.26 16.96 0.97
C PHE A 45 -14.18 15.84 0.48
N SER A 46 -13.93 14.61 0.86
CA SER A 46 -14.78 13.49 0.46
C SER A 46 -16.18 13.52 1.09
N SER A 47 -16.32 14.10 2.29
CA SER A 47 -17.64 14.37 2.88
C SER A 47 -18.42 15.42 2.07
N LEU A 48 -17.74 16.43 1.52
CA LEU A 48 -18.35 17.39 0.61
C LEU A 48 -18.76 16.74 -0.72
N GLU A 49 -17.89 15.92 -1.30
CA GLU A 49 -18.19 15.20 -2.55
C GLU A 49 -19.36 14.23 -2.38
N SER A 50 -19.46 13.52 -1.25
CA SER A 50 -20.58 12.60 -0.97
C SER A 50 -21.91 13.31 -0.84
N ASN A 51 -21.91 14.56 -0.35
CA ASN A 51 -23.13 15.38 -0.28
C ASN A 51 -23.55 15.95 -1.64
N LEU A 52 -22.60 16.11 -2.57
CA LEU A 52 -22.85 16.62 -3.93
C LEU A 52 -23.20 15.53 -4.93
N THR A 53 -22.69 14.31 -4.71
CA THR A 53 -22.88 13.19 -5.62
C THR A 53 -23.17 11.91 -4.82
N ASN A 54 -24.44 11.54 -4.71
CA ASN A 54 -24.86 10.26 -4.11
C ASN A 54 -24.31 9.00 -4.82
N ILE A 55 -23.34 9.15 -5.75
CA ILE A 55 -22.98 8.13 -6.74
C ILE A 55 -21.56 7.59 -6.54
N ILE A 56 -20.67 8.30 -5.83
CA ILE A 56 -19.28 7.88 -5.69
C ILE A 56 -19.02 7.33 -4.28
N PRO A 57 -18.68 6.04 -4.14
CA PRO A 57 -18.27 5.51 -2.84
C PRO A 57 -17.01 6.25 -2.37
N THR A 58 -17.13 6.93 -1.25
CA THR A 58 -16.04 7.73 -0.68
C THR A 58 -14.87 6.82 -0.29
N ARG A 59 -13.72 7.03 -0.93
CA ARG A 59 -12.46 6.33 -0.63
C ARG A 59 -11.75 6.97 0.56
N ASN A 60 -12.43 7.03 1.69
CA ASN A 60 -11.83 7.65 2.86
C ASN A 60 -10.93 6.67 3.59
N SER A 61 -9.65 6.96 3.59
CA SER A 61 -8.76 6.34 4.57
C SER A 61 -9.28 6.64 5.97
N THR A 62 -9.33 5.61 6.81
CA THR A 62 -9.70 5.74 8.22
C THR A 62 -8.45 5.62 9.07
N CYS A 63 -8.24 6.58 9.97
CA CYS A 63 -7.14 6.57 10.92
C CYS A 63 -7.72 6.41 12.33
N PHE A 64 -7.21 5.46 13.09
CA PHE A 64 -7.50 5.31 14.51
C PHE A 64 -6.30 5.72 15.33
N VAL A 65 -6.54 6.48 16.38
CA VAL A 65 -5.54 6.97 17.32
C VAL A 65 -5.75 6.33 18.69
N ALA A 66 -4.68 5.94 19.32
CA ALA A 66 -4.65 5.49 20.69
C ALA A 66 -4.17 6.65 21.58
N ILE A 67 -4.97 6.98 22.59
CA ILE A 67 -4.78 8.16 23.43
C ILE A 67 -4.64 7.67 24.89
N GLU A 68 -3.57 8.13 25.53
CA GLU A 68 -3.32 7.95 26.96
C GLU A 68 -3.07 9.33 27.59
N ARG A 69 -3.76 9.63 28.70
CA ARG A 69 -3.57 10.90 29.45
C ARG A 69 -3.55 12.15 28.55
N ASN A 70 -4.48 12.18 27.58
CA ASN A 70 -4.60 13.27 26.62
C ASN A 70 -3.45 13.40 25.59
N ASN A 71 -2.59 12.37 25.46
CA ASN A 71 -1.52 12.31 24.49
C ASN A 71 -1.77 11.17 23.50
N ILE A 72 -1.49 11.40 22.21
CA ILE A 72 -1.55 10.33 21.22
C ILE A 72 -0.26 9.52 21.32
N ILE A 73 -0.39 8.24 21.65
CA ILE A 73 0.73 7.32 21.83
C ILE A 73 0.99 6.45 20.57
N ALA A 74 -0.05 6.15 19.81
CA ALA A 74 0.07 5.38 18.58
C ALA A 74 -1.10 5.67 17.64
N TYR A 75 -0.94 5.31 16.35
CA TYR A 75 -2.03 5.32 15.38
C TYR A 75 -1.89 4.19 14.36
N ILE A 76 -2.99 3.85 13.72
CA ILE A 76 -3.08 2.90 12.63
C ILE A 76 -3.93 3.47 11.51
N LEU A 77 -3.52 3.25 10.26
CA LEU A 77 -4.21 3.73 9.08
C LEU A 77 -4.81 2.57 8.31
N ALA A 78 -6.05 2.69 7.90
CA ALA A 78 -6.70 1.77 6.98
C ALA A 78 -7.13 2.53 5.72
N THR A 79 -6.72 2.05 4.55
CA THR A 79 -6.95 2.70 3.26
C THR A 79 -7.60 1.72 2.28
N PRO A 80 -8.70 2.10 1.62
CA PRO A 80 -9.31 1.25 0.60
C PRO A 80 -8.37 1.09 -0.59
N ILE A 81 -8.18 -0.15 -1.04
CA ILE A 81 -7.31 -0.50 -2.17
C ILE A 81 -8.02 -0.27 -3.50
N ASN A 82 -9.33 -0.55 -3.54
CA ASN A 82 -10.15 -0.47 -4.73
C ASN A 82 -11.33 0.50 -4.58
N ARG A 83 -11.94 0.89 -5.71
CA ARG A 83 -13.08 1.84 -5.76
C ARG A 83 -14.28 1.39 -4.95
N ARG A 84 -14.53 0.09 -4.92
CA ARG A 84 -15.69 -0.49 -4.24
C ARG A 84 -15.54 -0.50 -2.73
N GLY A 85 -14.33 -0.25 -2.20
CA GLY A 85 -14.04 -0.35 -0.77
C GLY A 85 -14.19 -1.79 -0.25
N SER A 86 -14.13 -2.79 -1.13
CA SER A 86 -14.26 -4.19 -0.74
C SER A 86 -12.99 -4.77 -0.14
N CYS A 87 -11.84 -4.20 -0.45
CA CYS A 87 -10.54 -4.57 0.10
C CYS A 87 -9.82 -3.35 0.70
N TRP A 88 -9.31 -3.49 1.92
CA TRP A 88 -8.62 -2.44 2.64
C TRP A 88 -7.20 -2.85 3.00
N SER A 89 -6.25 -1.94 2.81
CA SER A 89 -4.89 -2.06 3.32
C SER A 89 -4.79 -1.43 4.70
N ILE A 90 -4.23 -2.15 5.65
CA ILE A 90 -3.93 -1.67 6.99
C ILE A 90 -2.43 -1.40 7.07
N SER A 91 -2.03 -0.21 7.51
CA SER A 91 -0.62 0.10 7.77
C SER A 91 -0.10 -0.64 8.99
N GLU A 92 1.22 -0.78 9.11
CA GLU A 92 1.79 -1.06 10.42
C GLU A 92 1.40 0.04 11.41
N PRO A 93 1.22 -0.29 12.69
CA PRO A 93 0.96 0.73 13.70
C PRO A 93 2.19 1.61 13.89
N HIS A 94 1.95 2.90 13.94
CA HIS A 94 2.99 3.89 14.21
C HIS A 94 2.94 4.29 15.68
N PHE A 95 4.02 4.03 16.40
CA PHE A 95 4.19 4.45 17.79
C PHE A 95 4.85 5.82 17.82
N ILE A 96 4.18 6.80 18.43
CA ILE A 96 4.67 8.19 18.53
C ILE A 96 5.57 8.35 19.75
N ASP A 97 5.19 7.71 20.86
CA ASP A 97 5.94 7.71 22.09
C ASP A 97 6.56 6.34 22.36
N ASN A 98 7.87 6.32 22.65
CA ASN A 98 8.59 5.10 23.00
C ASN A 98 8.54 4.78 24.50
N SER A 99 8.09 5.73 25.33
CA SER A 99 7.96 5.58 26.79
C SER A 99 6.63 4.94 27.23
N ILE A 100 5.99 4.20 26.30
CA ILE A 100 4.67 3.58 26.51
C ILE A 100 4.71 2.63 27.69
N SER A 101 3.85 2.88 28.71
CA SER A 101 3.68 2.02 29.86
C SER A 101 2.99 0.69 29.54
N TYR A 102 2.39 0.57 28.36
CA TYR A 102 1.65 -0.60 27.92
C TYR A 102 2.47 -1.55 27.05
N SER A 103 2.07 -2.81 27.08
CA SER A 103 2.56 -3.79 26.12
C SER A 103 2.18 -3.35 24.70
N ARG A 104 3.19 -3.11 23.85
CA ARG A 104 2.98 -2.84 22.40
C ARG A 104 2.08 -3.91 21.77
N TYR A 105 2.17 -5.13 22.25
CA TYR A 105 1.33 -6.25 21.85
C TYR A 105 -0.17 -5.93 22.03
N ASN A 106 -0.58 -5.59 23.27
CA ASN A 106 -1.97 -5.32 23.59
C ASN A 106 -2.50 -4.10 22.83
N LEU A 107 -1.65 -3.07 22.67
CA LEU A 107 -2.00 -1.86 21.94
C LEU A 107 -2.25 -2.14 20.45
N LEU A 108 -1.36 -2.88 19.79
CA LEU A 108 -1.52 -3.29 18.40
C LEU A 108 -2.79 -4.14 18.21
N GLN A 109 -3.00 -5.14 19.08
CA GLN A 109 -4.17 -6.01 18.99
C GLN A 109 -5.48 -5.21 19.09
N ASN A 110 -5.54 -4.23 20.00
CA ASN A 110 -6.73 -3.40 20.16
C ASN A 110 -6.93 -2.41 19.00
N LEU A 111 -5.86 -1.83 18.46
CA LEU A 111 -5.93 -1.02 17.25
C LEU A 111 -6.46 -1.83 16.06
N LEU A 112 -5.93 -3.04 15.84
CA LEU A 112 -6.41 -3.93 14.78
C LEU A 112 -7.88 -4.31 14.99
N ARG A 113 -8.27 -4.72 16.20
CA ARG A 113 -9.68 -5.03 16.49
C ARG A 113 -10.60 -3.86 16.17
N LYS A 114 -10.17 -2.63 16.49
CA LYS A 114 -10.96 -1.42 16.22
C LYS A 114 -11.14 -1.18 14.73
N VAL A 115 -10.06 -1.31 13.94
CA VAL A 115 -10.12 -1.21 12.48
C VAL A 115 -11.06 -2.26 11.89
N LEU A 116 -10.94 -3.51 12.30
CA LEU A 116 -11.75 -4.60 11.76
C LEU A 116 -13.24 -4.45 12.12
N HIS A 117 -13.53 -3.93 13.32
CA HIS A 117 -14.91 -3.76 13.78
C HIS A 117 -15.62 -2.55 13.14
N GLU A 118 -14.90 -1.46 12.91
CA GLU A 118 -15.47 -0.23 12.33
C GLU A 118 -15.37 -0.17 10.80
N SER A 119 -15.09 -1.29 10.16
CA SER A 119 -15.06 -1.39 8.71
C SER A 119 -16.43 -1.16 8.07
N ASN A 120 -16.43 -0.67 6.83
CA ASN A 120 -17.65 -0.42 6.06
C ASN A 120 -18.36 -1.76 5.77
N ILE A 121 -19.69 -1.70 5.64
CA ILE A 121 -20.57 -2.83 5.25
C ILE A 121 -20.11 -3.55 3.97
N ASN A 122 -19.44 -2.82 3.06
CA ASN A 122 -18.93 -3.36 1.80
C ASN A 122 -17.55 -4.04 1.93
N THR A 123 -16.90 -3.98 3.07
CA THR A 123 -15.54 -4.54 3.26
C THR A 123 -15.61 -6.05 3.35
N LYS A 124 -14.93 -6.73 2.43
CA LYS A 124 -14.85 -8.19 2.36
C LYS A 124 -13.51 -8.71 2.84
N SER A 125 -12.45 -7.92 2.70
CA SER A 125 -11.09 -8.35 2.99
C SER A 125 -10.22 -7.21 3.53
N PHE A 126 -9.25 -7.59 4.35
CA PHE A 126 -8.20 -6.70 4.85
C PHE A 126 -6.84 -7.29 4.51
N LEU A 127 -5.91 -6.42 4.17
CA LEU A 127 -4.52 -6.75 3.92
C LEU A 127 -3.64 -5.97 4.88
N ILE A 128 -2.64 -6.62 5.41
CA ILE A 128 -1.60 -6.01 6.23
C ILE A 128 -0.24 -6.52 5.76
N SER A 129 0.71 -5.61 5.59
CA SER A 129 2.10 -5.95 5.27
C SER A 129 2.93 -5.92 6.56
N ILE A 130 3.59 -7.03 6.88
CA ILE A 130 4.42 -7.17 8.08
C ILE A 130 5.79 -7.67 7.67
N ASN A 131 6.83 -7.11 8.28
CA ASN A 131 8.18 -7.59 8.06
C ASN A 131 8.31 -9.05 8.53
N THR A 132 8.83 -9.92 7.64
CA THR A 132 8.97 -11.36 7.94
C THR A 132 9.91 -11.64 9.12
N ASN A 133 10.80 -10.72 9.45
CA ASN A 133 11.72 -10.83 10.58
C ASN A 133 11.09 -10.37 11.91
N ASP A 134 9.91 -9.75 11.88
CA ASP A 134 9.20 -9.30 13.07
C ASP A 134 8.24 -10.39 13.56
N SER A 135 8.79 -11.35 14.30
CA SER A 135 8.02 -12.47 14.84
C SER A 135 6.91 -12.05 15.81
N GLN A 136 7.08 -10.94 16.51
CA GLN A 136 6.11 -10.42 17.46
C GLN A 136 4.87 -9.89 16.72
N ASN A 137 5.03 -8.99 15.76
CA ASN A 137 3.91 -8.47 14.98
C ASN A 137 3.25 -9.57 14.14
N LEU A 138 4.03 -10.51 13.57
CA LEU A 138 3.46 -11.67 12.88
C LEU A 138 2.56 -12.52 13.78
N SER A 139 2.97 -12.74 15.04
CA SER A 139 2.14 -13.50 16.01
C SER A 139 0.83 -12.79 16.30
N ILE A 140 0.86 -11.47 16.51
CA ILE A 140 -0.33 -10.66 16.80
C ILE A 140 -1.32 -10.69 15.63
N VAL A 141 -0.80 -10.49 14.42
CA VAL A 141 -1.62 -10.46 13.21
C VAL A 141 -2.30 -11.80 12.97
N ARG A 142 -1.56 -12.92 13.16
CA ARG A 142 -2.14 -14.28 13.09
C ARG A 142 -3.22 -14.52 14.15
N GLN A 143 -3.00 -14.07 15.38
CA GLN A 143 -4.00 -14.17 16.46
C GLN A 143 -5.23 -13.30 16.19
N SER A 144 -5.09 -12.25 15.38
CA SER A 144 -6.20 -11.42 14.92
C SER A 144 -6.96 -12.01 13.71
N GLY A 145 -6.61 -13.25 13.31
CA GLY A 145 -7.30 -13.99 12.24
C GLY A 145 -6.72 -13.80 10.83
N PHE A 146 -5.62 -13.07 10.68
CA PHE A 146 -4.97 -12.92 9.38
C PHE A 146 -4.18 -14.17 9.00
N GLN A 147 -4.20 -14.48 7.71
CA GLN A 147 -3.43 -15.58 7.13
C GLN A 147 -2.42 -15.04 6.12
N PRO A 148 -1.22 -15.65 6.03
CA PRO A 148 -0.24 -15.25 5.03
C PRO A 148 -0.76 -15.57 3.63
N ILE A 149 -0.67 -14.59 2.72
CA ILE A 149 -1.10 -14.74 1.33
C ILE A 149 0.14 -14.93 0.44
N ARG A 150 1.13 -14.05 0.59
CA ARG A 150 2.39 -14.10 -0.18
C ARG A 150 3.51 -13.39 0.57
N ILE A 151 4.74 -13.69 0.19
CA ILE A 151 5.93 -12.96 0.61
C ILE A 151 6.31 -12.00 -0.49
N ILE A 152 6.51 -10.73 -0.12
CA ILE A 152 6.92 -9.66 -1.01
C ILE A 152 8.37 -9.32 -0.71
N LYS A 153 9.18 -9.15 -1.76
CA LYS A 153 10.54 -8.65 -1.70
C LYS A 153 10.60 -7.25 -2.29
N TYR A 154 11.31 -6.35 -1.63
CA TYR A 154 11.56 -5.00 -2.11
C TYR A 154 13.01 -4.86 -2.53
N TRP A 155 13.22 -4.45 -3.76
CA TRP A 155 14.53 -4.23 -4.36
C TRP A 155 14.78 -2.74 -4.49
N GLU A 156 15.80 -2.25 -3.79
CA GLU A 156 16.28 -0.88 -3.96
C GLU A 156 17.26 -0.84 -5.12
N ASN A 157 17.03 0.06 -6.06
CA ASN A 157 18.00 0.27 -7.12
C ASN A 157 19.22 1.02 -6.58
N LYS A 158 20.37 0.37 -6.51
CA LYS A 158 21.68 1.00 -6.26
C LYS A 158 22.20 1.63 -7.54
N ASP A 159 22.95 2.74 -7.40
CA ASP A 159 23.56 3.43 -8.53
C ASP A 159 24.71 2.62 -9.13
N ASP A 160 24.44 1.70 -10.03
CA ASP A 160 25.44 1.13 -10.91
C ASP A 160 25.54 1.94 -12.20
N SER A 161 26.56 2.80 -12.27
CA SER A 161 26.88 3.64 -13.41
C SER A 161 27.30 2.86 -14.69
N ASN A 162 27.31 1.53 -14.63
CA ASN A 162 27.85 0.65 -15.66
C ASN A 162 26.81 0.04 -16.62
N PHE A 163 25.57 0.57 -16.63
CA PHE A 163 24.66 0.11 -17.68
C PHE A 163 25.09 0.67 -19.02
N ASN A 164 25.81 -0.14 -19.81
CA ASN A 164 26.24 0.18 -21.17
C ASN A 164 25.03 0.65 -21.98
N ARG A 165 25.11 1.89 -22.43
CA ARG A 165 24.14 2.51 -23.35
C ARG A 165 24.38 2.03 -24.78
N ASP A 166 24.57 0.73 -24.97
CA ASP A 166 24.73 0.23 -26.32
C ASP A 166 23.48 0.49 -27.14
N ASN A 167 23.69 1.09 -28.32
CA ASN A 167 22.73 1.50 -29.34
C ASN A 167 21.95 0.31 -29.92
N TYR A 168 21.18 -0.40 -29.10
CA TYR A 168 20.29 -1.44 -29.59
C TYR A 168 18.98 -0.85 -30.05
N LYS A 169 18.57 -1.17 -31.28
CA LYS A 169 17.24 -0.90 -31.83
C LYS A 169 16.20 -1.43 -30.82
N ASN A 170 15.57 -0.51 -30.08
CA ASN A 170 14.56 -0.85 -29.10
C ASN A 170 13.35 -1.47 -29.82
N ASN A 171 13.10 -2.74 -29.57
CA ASN A 171 11.93 -3.46 -30.07
C ASN A 171 10.71 -3.27 -29.16
N PHE A 172 10.77 -2.34 -28.20
CA PHE A 172 9.70 -2.02 -27.27
C PHE A 172 9.54 -0.52 -27.10
N VAL A 173 8.32 -0.11 -26.77
CA VAL A 173 7.94 1.28 -26.53
C VAL A 173 7.38 1.38 -25.12
N TRP A 174 7.81 2.43 -24.41
CA TRP A 174 7.19 2.81 -23.15
C TRP A 174 6.04 3.77 -23.39
N GLU A 175 4.89 3.47 -22.80
CA GLU A 175 3.72 4.34 -22.83
C GLU A 175 3.19 4.59 -21.43
N ARG A 176 2.74 5.81 -21.14
CA ARG A 176 2.09 6.12 -19.86
C ARG A 176 0.76 5.40 -19.77
N LEU A 177 0.31 5.18 -18.51
CA LEU A 177 -1.01 4.60 -18.28
C LEU A 177 -2.11 5.46 -18.89
N ASN A 178 -2.93 4.83 -19.69
CA ASN A 178 -4.20 5.33 -20.23
C ASN A 178 -5.29 4.29 -19.95
N GLU A 179 -6.51 4.58 -20.34
CA GLU A 179 -7.67 3.72 -20.10
C GLU A 179 -7.51 2.36 -20.79
N GLU A 180 -7.12 2.36 -22.04
CA GLU A 180 -6.98 1.15 -22.88
C GLU A 180 -5.88 0.22 -22.33
N ASN A 181 -4.67 0.75 -22.11
CA ASN A 181 -3.56 -0.07 -21.66
C ASN A 181 -3.70 -0.51 -20.19
N SER A 182 -4.47 0.21 -19.37
CA SER A 182 -4.83 -0.22 -18.02
C SER A 182 -5.73 -1.45 -18.03
N GLN A 183 -6.64 -1.56 -19.02
CA GLN A 183 -7.44 -2.77 -19.23
C GLN A 183 -6.56 -3.95 -19.66
N GLN A 184 -5.55 -3.72 -20.51
CA GLN A 184 -4.62 -4.76 -20.93
C GLN A 184 -3.76 -5.27 -19.75
N ILE A 185 -3.24 -4.37 -18.91
CA ILE A 185 -2.52 -4.75 -17.68
C ILE A 185 -3.43 -5.56 -16.75
N TRP A 186 -4.65 -5.10 -16.53
CA TRP A 186 -5.59 -5.81 -15.68
C TRP A 186 -5.86 -7.24 -16.18
N ARG A 187 -5.95 -7.45 -17.50
CA ARG A 187 -6.08 -8.79 -18.10
C ARG A 187 -4.83 -9.64 -17.84
N LEU A 188 -3.63 -9.07 -17.94
CA LEU A 188 -2.38 -9.77 -17.61
C LEU A 188 -2.35 -10.19 -16.14
N GLU A 189 -2.77 -9.31 -15.23
CA GLU A 189 -2.90 -9.62 -13.81
C GLU A 189 -3.90 -10.75 -13.57
N GLN A 190 -5.08 -10.67 -14.22
CA GLN A 190 -6.11 -11.71 -14.10
C GLN A 190 -5.64 -13.08 -14.63
N ALA A 191 -4.76 -13.10 -15.62
CA ALA A 191 -4.21 -14.34 -16.16
C ALA A 191 -3.09 -14.92 -15.27
N ARG A 192 -2.35 -14.07 -14.56
CA ARG A 192 -1.22 -14.46 -13.71
C ARG A 192 -1.65 -14.90 -12.31
N GLU A 193 -2.52 -14.12 -11.69
CA GLU A 193 -2.84 -14.27 -10.27
C GLU A 193 -3.85 -15.41 -10.03
N SER A 194 -3.71 -16.11 -8.90
CA SER A 194 -4.65 -17.16 -8.49
C SER A 194 -6.05 -16.59 -8.25
N ILE A 195 -7.06 -17.43 -8.38
CA ILE A 195 -8.47 -17.06 -8.13
C ILE A 195 -8.64 -16.52 -6.71
N ASN A 196 -8.01 -17.15 -5.73
CA ASN A 196 -8.07 -16.73 -4.33
C ASN A 196 -7.51 -15.32 -4.15
N PHE A 197 -6.35 -15.03 -4.75
CA PHE A 197 -5.72 -13.72 -4.68
C PHE A 197 -6.61 -12.65 -5.32
N ARG A 198 -7.13 -12.92 -6.51
CA ARG A 198 -8.03 -12.01 -7.23
C ARG A 198 -9.30 -11.69 -6.45
N SER A 199 -9.89 -12.69 -5.77
CA SER A 199 -11.10 -12.49 -4.95
C SER A 199 -10.87 -11.62 -3.73
N ILE A 200 -9.66 -11.66 -3.14
CA ILE A 200 -9.27 -10.85 -2.00
C ILE A 200 -9.06 -9.41 -2.42
N PHE A 201 -8.28 -9.17 -3.48
CA PHE A 201 -7.96 -7.82 -3.96
C PHE A 201 -9.12 -7.14 -4.65
N ASP A 202 -9.93 -7.90 -5.38
CA ASP A 202 -11.10 -7.42 -6.10
C ASP A 202 -10.80 -6.17 -6.96
N ARG A 203 -9.57 -6.09 -7.50
CA ARG A 203 -9.07 -4.95 -8.29
C ARG A 203 -9.63 -4.99 -9.71
N GLN A 204 -10.02 -3.84 -10.23
CA GLN A 204 -10.44 -3.64 -11.59
C GLN A 204 -9.46 -2.73 -12.35
N TRP A 205 -9.61 -2.65 -13.67
CA TRP A 205 -8.73 -1.83 -14.52
C TRP A 205 -8.75 -0.35 -14.14
N ASN A 206 -9.91 0.19 -13.72
CA ASN A 206 -10.02 1.59 -13.27
C ASN A 206 -9.24 1.84 -11.97
N ASP A 207 -9.10 0.84 -11.09
CA ASP A 207 -8.27 0.98 -9.88
C ASP A 207 -6.79 1.14 -10.25
N ILE A 208 -6.36 0.51 -11.36
CA ILE A 208 -5.02 0.68 -11.94
C ILE A 208 -4.89 2.08 -12.55
N TYR A 209 -5.83 2.47 -13.40
CA TYR A 209 -5.82 3.74 -14.11
C TYR A 209 -5.80 4.95 -13.19
N GLU A 210 -6.56 4.93 -12.11
CA GLU A 210 -6.63 6.05 -11.17
C GLU A 210 -5.35 6.25 -10.35
N LYS A 211 -4.56 5.20 -10.15
CA LYS A 211 -3.25 5.29 -9.47
C LYS A 211 -2.11 5.74 -10.39
N ARG A 212 -2.43 6.22 -11.60
CA ARG A 212 -1.40 6.70 -12.53
C ARG A 212 -0.59 7.86 -11.96
N ASN A 213 0.71 7.82 -12.22
CA ASN A 213 1.65 8.90 -11.91
C ASN A 213 2.74 8.98 -12.99
N SER A 214 3.75 9.80 -12.80
CA SER A 214 4.85 9.98 -13.79
C SER A 214 5.70 8.72 -13.99
N VAL A 215 5.65 7.78 -13.05
CA VAL A 215 6.48 6.56 -13.03
C VAL A 215 5.76 5.38 -13.66
N THR A 216 4.43 5.37 -13.57
CA THR A 216 3.58 4.26 -14.03
C THR A 216 3.37 4.24 -15.51
N GLY A 217 3.26 3.05 -16.09
CA GLY A 217 3.03 2.85 -17.51
C GLY A 217 3.22 1.41 -17.95
N VAL A 218 3.25 1.23 -19.25
CA VAL A 218 3.34 -0.07 -19.91
C VAL A 218 4.53 -0.19 -20.83
N ILE A 219 5.02 -1.41 -20.98
CA ILE A 219 6.00 -1.82 -21.96
C ILE A 219 5.23 -2.52 -23.09
N LYS A 220 5.28 -1.95 -24.30
CA LYS A 220 4.64 -2.51 -25.49
C LYS A 220 5.67 -3.04 -26.46
N CYS A 221 5.32 -4.10 -27.17
CA CYS A 221 6.03 -4.55 -28.36
C CYS A 221 5.72 -3.65 -29.57
N LYS A 222 6.44 -3.85 -30.66
CA LYS A 222 6.16 -3.21 -31.95
C LYS A 222 4.75 -3.48 -32.47
N ASP A 223 4.20 -4.65 -32.15
CA ASP A 223 2.84 -5.06 -32.51
C ASP A 223 1.76 -4.43 -31.62
N ASN A 224 2.13 -3.40 -30.86
CA ASN A 224 1.25 -2.67 -29.93
C ASN A 224 0.70 -3.51 -28.74
N ASN A 225 1.17 -4.74 -28.55
CA ASN A 225 0.78 -5.60 -27.44
C ASN A 225 1.51 -5.20 -26.15
N VAL A 226 0.78 -5.07 -25.04
CA VAL A 226 1.36 -4.85 -23.71
C VAL A 226 1.96 -6.17 -23.20
N ILE A 227 3.26 -6.15 -22.88
CA ILE A 227 3.98 -7.29 -22.32
C ILE A 227 4.18 -7.17 -20.81
N ALA A 228 4.22 -5.95 -20.29
CA ALA A 228 4.28 -5.69 -18.86
C ALA A 228 3.77 -4.29 -18.52
N GLY A 229 3.40 -4.10 -17.25
CA GLY A 229 3.03 -2.82 -16.66
C GLY A 229 3.80 -2.56 -15.38
N LEU A 230 4.22 -1.32 -15.18
CA LEU A 230 4.71 -0.81 -13.90
C LEU A 230 3.62 0.03 -13.29
N ILE A 231 3.10 -0.41 -12.13
CA ILE A 231 2.01 0.25 -11.43
C ILE A 231 2.39 0.49 -9.97
N PRO A 232 1.73 1.42 -9.26
CA PRO A 232 1.99 1.60 -7.84
C PRO A 232 1.66 0.32 -7.06
N SER A 233 2.50 -0.02 -6.09
CA SER A 233 2.25 -1.14 -5.18
C SER A 233 0.90 -1.01 -4.49
N ILE A 234 0.26 -2.14 -4.22
CA ILE A 234 -1.04 -2.19 -3.55
C ILE A 234 -0.91 -1.87 -2.06
N CYS A 235 0.11 -2.43 -1.42
CA CYS A 235 0.44 -2.22 -0.01
C CYS A 235 1.87 -1.69 0.10
N PRO A 236 2.12 -0.42 -0.28
CA PRO A 236 3.47 0.10 -0.32
C PRO A 236 4.05 0.18 1.10
N GLN A 237 5.20 -0.45 1.31
CA GLN A 237 5.99 -0.26 2.53
C GLN A 237 6.87 1.00 2.42
N TYR A 238 7.10 1.46 1.19
CA TYR A 238 7.90 2.65 0.87
C TYR A 238 7.12 3.57 -0.07
N ASP A 239 7.34 4.87 0.03
CA ASP A 239 6.58 5.89 -0.70
C ASP A 239 6.60 5.74 -2.23
N TYR A 240 7.70 5.20 -2.78
CA TYR A 240 7.88 4.98 -4.21
C TYR A 240 8.04 3.50 -4.57
N SER A 241 7.14 2.66 -4.05
CA SER A 241 7.09 1.24 -4.41
C SER A 241 6.24 1.02 -5.64
N ILE A 242 6.76 0.25 -6.59
CA ILE A 242 6.03 -0.18 -7.79
C ILE A 242 6.01 -1.70 -7.92
N GLU A 243 4.92 -2.18 -8.44
CA GLU A 243 4.69 -3.57 -8.80
C GLU A 243 4.89 -3.76 -10.30
N LEU A 244 5.58 -4.82 -10.70
CA LEU A 244 5.67 -5.25 -12.08
C LEU A 244 4.59 -6.30 -12.36
N ILE A 245 3.62 -5.94 -13.19
CA ILE A 245 2.62 -6.88 -13.72
C ILE A 245 3.05 -7.33 -15.11
N ARG A 246 3.12 -8.63 -15.33
CA ARG A 246 3.53 -9.25 -16.58
C ARG A 246 2.79 -10.57 -16.84
N ALA A 247 2.91 -11.11 -18.02
CA ALA A 247 2.46 -12.47 -18.30
C ALA A 247 3.20 -13.50 -17.42
N LEU A 248 2.59 -14.66 -17.19
CA LEU A 248 3.19 -15.73 -16.38
C LEU A 248 4.51 -16.23 -17.01
N ALA A 249 4.52 -16.44 -18.32
CA ALA A 249 5.72 -16.76 -19.05
C ALA A 249 6.65 -15.54 -19.10
N TRP A 250 7.93 -15.75 -18.82
CA TRP A 250 8.94 -14.68 -18.93
C TRP A 250 9.15 -14.29 -20.38
N ASP A 251 9.10 -13.00 -20.64
CA ASP A 251 9.45 -12.43 -21.96
C ASP A 251 10.88 -11.87 -21.87
N GLU A 252 11.81 -12.44 -22.63
CA GLU A 252 13.23 -12.06 -22.62
C GLU A 252 13.47 -10.57 -22.95
N ARG A 253 12.51 -9.92 -23.60
CA ARG A 253 12.57 -8.48 -23.85
C ARG A 253 12.52 -7.65 -22.56
N LEU A 254 11.94 -8.20 -21.49
CA LEU A 254 11.87 -7.56 -20.18
C LEU A 254 13.26 -7.42 -19.53
N ASN A 255 14.20 -8.32 -19.82
CA ASN A 255 15.59 -8.26 -19.28
C ASN A 255 16.27 -6.91 -19.59
N ARG A 256 15.87 -6.25 -20.68
CA ARG A 256 16.44 -4.96 -21.09
C ARG A 256 15.50 -3.79 -20.86
N SER A 257 14.22 -3.96 -21.11
CA SER A 257 13.23 -2.88 -21.03
C SER A 257 13.00 -2.40 -19.59
N ILE A 258 13.01 -3.31 -18.62
CA ILE A 258 12.81 -2.96 -17.21
C ILE A 258 13.98 -2.13 -16.67
N PRO A 259 15.25 -2.58 -16.75
CA PRO A 259 16.38 -1.79 -16.25
C PRO A 259 16.49 -0.43 -16.93
N GLN A 260 16.28 -0.38 -18.26
CA GLN A 260 16.30 0.88 -19.00
C GLN A 260 15.24 1.86 -18.49
N ARG A 261 14.03 1.37 -18.20
CA ARG A 261 12.96 2.22 -17.66
C ARG A 261 13.27 2.70 -16.25
N ILE A 262 13.77 1.83 -15.38
CA ILE A 262 14.16 2.16 -14.02
C ILE A 262 15.20 3.28 -14.02
N ASN A 263 16.23 3.18 -14.85
CA ASN A 263 17.27 4.21 -14.98
C ASN A 263 16.70 5.56 -15.47
N ASN A 264 15.68 5.54 -16.32
CA ASN A 264 15.03 6.78 -16.77
C ASN A 264 14.18 7.44 -15.67
N ILE A 265 13.62 6.66 -14.76
CA ILE A 265 12.83 7.14 -13.61
C ILE A 265 13.75 7.77 -12.55
N LYS A 266 14.94 7.21 -12.33
CA LYS A 266 15.92 7.65 -11.33
C LYS A 266 16.42 9.08 -11.46
N LYS A 267 16.29 9.72 -12.61
CA LYS A 267 16.76 11.10 -12.81
C LYS A 267 16.16 12.14 -11.86
N GLY A 268 15.27 11.72 -10.95
CA GLY A 268 14.59 12.56 -9.96
C GLY A 268 14.94 12.19 -8.52
N ASN A 269 16.17 12.06 -8.08
CA ASN A 269 16.66 11.98 -6.67
C ASN A 269 15.82 11.21 -5.61
N HIS A 270 14.81 10.41 -6.01
CA HIS A 270 13.97 9.64 -5.10
C HIS A 270 14.40 8.18 -5.06
N LYS A 271 14.50 7.62 -3.85
CA LYS A 271 14.65 6.18 -3.68
C LYS A 271 13.42 5.47 -4.25
N PHE A 272 13.69 4.49 -5.07
CA PHE A 272 12.68 3.76 -5.81
C PHE A 272 12.81 2.27 -5.52
N TYR A 273 11.68 1.64 -5.24
CA TYR A 273 11.62 0.23 -4.89
C TYR A 273 10.76 -0.55 -5.88
N ILE A 274 11.27 -1.69 -6.31
CA ILE A 274 10.50 -2.64 -7.11
C ILE A 274 10.01 -3.74 -6.20
N GLU A 275 8.72 -4.00 -6.26
CA GLU A 275 8.08 -5.09 -5.55
C GLU A 275 8.04 -6.34 -6.43
N THR A 276 8.53 -7.45 -5.90
CA THR A 276 8.43 -8.78 -6.51
C THR A 276 7.87 -9.77 -5.50
N THR A 277 7.27 -10.85 -6.00
CA THR A 277 6.88 -11.96 -5.12
C THR A 277 8.03 -12.96 -4.96
N SER A 278 8.05 -13.70 -3.86
CA SER A 278 9.06 -14.75 -3.64
C SER A 278 9.01 -15.85 -4.71
N GLU A 279 7.88 -16.00 -5.40
CA GLU A 279 7.67 -16.99 -6.46
C GLU A 279 8.22 -16.53 -7.82
N ASP A 280 8.58 -15.25 -7.95
CA ASP A 280 9.07 -14.69 -9.20
C ASP A 280 10.61 -14.81 -9.31
N ASN A 281 11.08 -16.04 -9.52
CA ASN A 281 12.51 -16.37 -9.54
C ASN A 281 13.29 -15.53 -10.56
N LYS A 282 12.72 -15.30 -11.76
CA LYS A 282 13.38 -14.52 -12.82
C LYS A 282 13.57 -13.04 -12.51
N LEU A 283 12.72 -12.46 -11.67
CA LEU A 283 12.89 -11.08 -11.19
C LEU A 283 13.79 -11.00 -9.96
N ASN A 284 13.95 -12.10 -9.25
CA ASN A 284 14.74 -12.18 -8.03
C ASN A 284 16.22 -12.50 -8.31
N GLU A 285 16.56 -12.92 -9.52
CA GLU A 285 17.92 -13.09 -10.06
C GLU A 285 18.47 -11.77 -10.62
#